data_2e51b0b61923b34a4627c881392f9811
#
_entry.id   2e51b0b61923b34a4627c881392f9811
#
_cell.length_a   1.000
_cell.length_b   1.000
_cell.length_c   1.000
_cell.angle_alpha   90.00
_cell.angle_beta   90.00
_cell.angle_gamma   90.00
#
_symmetry.space_group_name_H-M   'P 1'
#
loop_
_entity.id
_entity.type
_entity.pdbx_description
1 polymer ?
#
loop_
_entity_poly.entity_id
_entity_poly.type
_entity_poly.pdbx_seq_one_letter_code
_entity_poly.pdbx_strand_id
1 'polypeptide(L)'
;MRIAPGARVYLTTVISLAGVALATFCGVQAGAGGPGRPWWALGAVAASVTAAGVPAYEQIRKERMRARAQRAAVDASVTMRVTMNDALDPIVRQLGRVVTAGKHDRQALAEATIPMVVDSAAHLAGAGRVRACLFRFAPGTPAVLVPAHYSGRVDDPLQPITEGTAEGDLVFGMIRHNQHLFCADLDVSPPQGWRVVAPQTYKSFAAVPVAAGQNAFGLLMVDALDAGGIRRADVPLIRLLGGLLAVALA
;
A
#
# COMPACT_ATOMS: atom_id res chain seq x y z
N MET A 1 4.73 -19.57 -24.89
CA MET A 1 4.61 -20.73 -23.99
C MET A 1 5.48 -20.48 -22.75
N ARG A 2 4.91 -20.13 -21.59
CA ARG A 2 5.67 -19.87 -20.35
C ARG A 2 5.85 -21.19 -19.60
N ILE A 3 7.07 -21.70 -19.57
CA ILE A 3 7.41 -22.90 -18.80
C ILE A 3 7.27 -22.58 -17.31
N ALA A 4 6.52 -23.40 -16.56
CA ALA A 4 6.33 -23.24 -15.12
C ALA A 4 7.67 -23.16 -14.36
N PRO A 5 7.82 -22.35 -13.31
CA PRO A 5 9.09 -22.12 -12.62
C PRO A 5 9.74 -23.40 -12.09
N GLY A 6 8.94 -24.39 -11.64
CA GLY A 6 9.43 -25.70 -11.22
C GLY A 6 10.04 -26.53 -12.36
N ALA A 7 9.43 -26.50 -13.56
CA ALA A 7 9.92 -27.26 -14.70
C ALA A 7 11.29 -26.76 -15.21
N ARG A 8 11.62 -25.47 -15.02
CA ARG A 8 12.95 -24.92 -15.36
C ARG A 8 14.05 -25.42 -14.44
N VAL A 9 13.78 -25.52 -13.14
CA VAL A 9 14.77 -26.03 -12.17
C VAL A 9 15.08 -27.50 -12.46
N TYR A 10 14.06 -28.31 -12.75
CA TYR A 10 14.27 -29.69 -13.16
C TYR A 10 15.08 -29.80 -14.46
N LEU A 11 14.76 -28.97 -15.46
CA LEU A 11 15.45 -29.00 -16.75
C LEU A 11 16.94 -28.63 -16.60
N THR A 12 17.28 -27.63 -15.82
CA THR A 12 18.68 -27.22 -15.59
C THR A 12 19.46 -28.27 -14.79
N THR A 13 18.83 -28.89 -13.79
CA THR A 13 19.44 -29.98 -13.02
C THR A 13 19.70 -31.18 -13.91
N VAL A 14 18.74 -31.58 -14.75
CA VAL A 14 18.89 -32.69 -15.69
C VAL A 14 20.00 -32.41 -16.73
N ILE A 15 20.06 -31.21 -17.29
CA ILE A 15 21.11 -30.81 -18.24
C ILE A 15 22.48 -30.83 -17.57
N SER A 16 22.62 -30.37 -16.35
CA SER A 16 23.90 -30.39 -15.62
C SER A 16 24.35 -31.80 -15.30
N LEU A 17 23.43 -32.67 -14.85
CA LEU A 17 23.75 -34.07 -14.57
C LEU A 17 24.12 -34.84 -15.86
N ALA A 18 23.38 -34.65 -16.95
CA ALA A 18 23.68 -35.22 -18.25
C ALA A 18 25.06 -34.76 -18.78
N GLY A 19 25.37 -33.45 -18.58
CA GLY A 19 26.67 -32.89 -18.94
C GLY A 19 27.83 -33.52 -18.17
N VAL A 20 27.68 -33.72 -16.85
CA VAL A 20 28.69 -34.43 -16.03
C VAL A 20 28.87 -35.85 -16.46
N ALA A 21 27.78 -36.61 -16.67
CA ALA A 21 27.85 -38.01 -17.13
C ALA A 21 28.54 -38.13 -18.50
N LEU A 22 28.20 -37.22 -19.43
CA LEU A 22 28.81 -37.17 -20.75
C LEU A 22 30.32 -36.82 -20.70
N ALA A 23 30.68 -35.85 -19.87
CA ALA A 23 32.08 -35.47 -19.64
C ALA A 23 32.89 -36.61 -19.10
N THR A 24 32.37 -37.36 -18.12
CA THR A 24 33.01 -38.54 -17.54
C THR A 24 33.19 -39.67 -18.59
N PHE A 25 32.14 -39.96 -19.35
CA PHE A 25 32.19 -40.97 -20.42
C PHE A 25 33.20 -40.60 -21.51
N CYS A 26 33.18 -39.38 -22.00
CA CYS A 26 34.13 -38.88 -22.99
C CYS A 26 35.58 -38.87 -22.47
N GLY A 27 35.78 -38.57 -21.16
CA GLY A 27 37.09 -38.62 -20.50
C GLY A 27 37.66 -40.03 -20.44
N VAL A 28 36.84 -41.03 -20.11
CA VAL A 28 37.23 -42.45 -20.09
C VAL A 28 37.63 -42.92 -21.50
N GLN A 29 36.84 -42.59 -22.52
CA GLN A 29 37.13 -42.97 -23.92
C GLN A 29 38.39 -42.27 -24.46
N ALA A 30 38.66 -41.03 -24.10
CA ALA A 30 39.89 -40.32 -24.44
C ALA A 30 41.14 -40.97 -23.82
N GLY A 31 41.02 -41.63 -22.63
CA GLY A 31 42.07 -42.40 -21.96
C GLY A 31 42.33 -43.77 -22.58
N ALA A 32 41.38 -44.34 -23.31
CA ALA A 32 41.48 -45.74 -23.85
C ALA A 32 42.40 -45.87 -25.08
N GLY A 33 43.02 -44.83 -25.60
CA GLY A 33 44.12 -44.93 -26.59
C GLY A 33 43.70 -45.21 -28.04
N GLY A 34 42.44 -45.04 -28.41
CA GLY A 34 41.92 -45.28 -29.76
C GLY A 34 42.09 -44.13 -30.77
N PRO A 35 41.85 -44.35 -32.08
CA PRO A 35 42.00 -43.31 -33.13
C PRO A 35 41.08 -42.12 -33.00
N GLY A 36 40.03 -42.17 -32.19
CA GLY A 36 39.09 -41.07 -31.89
C GLY A 36 39.46 -40.20 -30.69
N ARG A 37 40.61 -40.42 -30.08
CA ARG A 37 41.07 -39.73 -28.86
C ARG A 37 40.90 -38.20 -28.84
N PRO A 38 41.29 -37.43 -29.89
CA PRO A 38 41.13 -35.98 -29.88
C PRO A 38 39.65 -35.55 -29.86
N TRP A 39 38.77 -36.25 -30.52
CA TRP A 39 37.34 -35.94 -30.53
C TRP A 39 36.66 -36.21 -29.20
N TRP A 40 37.03 -37.26 -28.49
CA TRP A 40 36.55 -37.57 -27.15
C TRP A 40 37.01 -36.52 -26.12
N ALA A 41 38.25 -36.04 -26.25
CA ALA A 41 38.76 -34.98 -25.38
C ALA A 41 38.01 -33.66 -25.59
N LEU A 42 37.74 -33.30 -26.84
CA LEU A 42 36.91 -32.10 -27.15
C LEU A 42 35.47 -32.26 -26.59
N GLY A 43 34.87 -33.43 -26.73
CA GLY A 43 33.57 -33.76 -26.17
C GLY A 43 33.52 -33.60 -24.64
N ALA A 44 34.56 -34.06 -23.95
CA ALA A 44 34.67 -33.94 -22.51
C ALA A 44 34.77 -32.46 -22.04
N VAL A 45 35.57 -31.67 -22.73
CA VAL A 45 35.68 -30.22 -22.44
C VAL A 45 34.34 -29.51 -22.69
N ALA A 46 33.69 -29.73 -23.83
CA ALA A 46 32.41 -29.12 -24.16
C ALA A 46 31.32 -29.49 -23.14
N ALA A 47 31.25 -30.76 -22.74
CA ALA A 47 30.30 -31.23 -21.74
C ALA A 47 30.58 -30.62 -20.36
N SER A 48 31.84 -30.43 -19.97
CA SER A 48 32.23 -29.80 -18.71
C SER A 48 31.87 -28.31 -18.69
N VAL A 49 32.10 -27.61 -19.80
CA VAL A 49 31.73 -26.18 -19.92
C VAL A 49 30.21 -25.99 -19.83
N THR A 50 29.42 -26.85 -20.47
CA THR A 50 27.95 -26.77 -20.39
C THR A 50 27.44 -27.13 -18.98
N ALA A 51 28.01 -28.18 -18.36
CA ALA A 51 27.63 -28.58 -17.01
C ALA A 51 27.89 -27.51 -15.95
N ALA A 52 28.98 -26.74 -16.06
CA ALA A 52 29.31 -25.63 -15.15
C ALA A 52 28.68 -24.29 -15.56
N GLY A 53 28.57 -24.04 -16.86
CA GLY A 53 28.10 -22.76 -17.40
C GLY A 53 26.62 -22.49 -17.18
N VAL A 54 25.77 -23.51 -17.26
CA VAL A 54 24.31 -23.34 -17.09
C VAL A 54 23.97 -22.92 -15.67
N PRO A 55 24.42 -23.58 -14.59
CA PRO A 55 24.12 -23.15 -13.23
C PRO A 55 24.75 -21.79 -12.89
N ALA A 56 25.96 -21.49 -13.36
CA ALA A 56 26.61 -20.21 -13.17
C ALA A 56 25.81 -19.08 -13.84
N TYR A 57 25.34 -19.27 -15.06
CA TYR A 57 24.47 -18.30 -15.74
C TYR A 57 23.16 -18.04 -15.00
N GLU A 58 22.51 -19.10 -14.51
CA GLU A 58 21.28 -18.95 -13.72
C GLU A 58 21.53 -18.20 -12.41
N GLN A 59 22.64 -18.46 -11.75
CA GLN A 59 23.01 -17.77 -10.52
C GLN A 59 23.22 -16.28 -10.77
N ILE A 60 24.00 -15.91 -11.79
CA ILE A 60 24.19 -14.52 -12.20
C ILE A 60 22.85 -13.85 -12.56
N ARG A 61 21.99 -14.55 -13.27
CA ARG A 61 20.66 -14.06 -13.62
C ARG A 61 19.79 -13.81 -12.39
N LYS A 62 19.76 -14.72 -11.42
CA LYS A 62 19.03 -14.59 -10.16
C LYS A 62 19.55 -13.40 -9.34
N GLU A 63 20.86 -13.23 -9.26
CA GLU A 63 21.49 -12.11 -8.56
C GLU A 63 21.15 -10.76 -9.22
N ARG A 64 21.19 -10.68 -10.55
CA ARG A 64 20.78 -9.48 -11.29
C ARG A 64 19.29 -9.15 -11.07
N MET A 65 18.43 -10.16 -11.05
CA MET A 65 16.99 -9.95 -10.77
C MET A 65 16.76 -9.47 -9.33
N ARG A 66 17.47 -10.05 -8.35
CA ARG A 66 17.41 -9.60 -6.95
C ARG A 66 17.92 -8.16 -6.79
N ALA A 67 19.05 -7.85 -7.41
CA ALA A 67 19.62 -6.51 -7.37
C ALA A 67 18.69 -5.46 -8.02
N ARG A 68 18.01 -5.81 -9.13
CA ARG A 68 17.00 -4.95 -9.76
C ARG A 68 15.78 -4.75 -8.87
N ALA A 69 15.25 -5.83 -8.28
CA ALA A 69 14.11 -5.76 -7.36
C ALA A 69 14.45 -4.90 -6.13
N GLN A 70 15.66 -5.05 -5.60
CA GLN A 70 16.13 -4.29 -4.44
C GLN A 70 16.30 -2.80 -4.77
N ARG A 71 16.85 -2.45 -5.94
CA ARG A 71 16.93 -1.06 -6.41
C ARG A 71 15.54 -0.47 -6.60
N ALA A 72 14.63 -1.17 -7.27
CA ALA A 72 13.25 -0.71 -7.46
C ALA A 72 12.53 -0.48 -6.11
N ALA A 73 12.77 -1.32 -5.12
CA ALA A 73 12.21 -1.13 -3.77
C ALA A 73 12.78 0.10 -3.06
N VAL A 74 14.10 0.34 -3.20
CA VAL A 74 14.75 1.55 -2.66
C VAL A 74 14.21 2.79 -3.35
N ASP A 75 14.16 2.81 -4.68
CA ASP A 75 13.66 3.94 -5.46
C ASP A 75 12.20 4.26 -5.12
N ALA A 76 11.35 3.22 -4.98
CA ALA A 76 9.96 3.38 -4.55
C ALA A 76 9.87 3.99 -3.14
N SER A 77 10.74 3.58 -2.21
CA SER A 77 10.76 4.11 -0.84
C SER A 77 11.22 5.57 -0.80
N VAL A 78 12.19 5.95 -1.63
CA VAL A 78 12.65 7.35 -1.76
C VAL A 78 11.53 8.21 -2.35
N THR A 79 10.92 7.77 -3.43
CA THR A 79 9.81 8.48 -4.07
C THR A 79 8.66 8.70 -3.08
N MET A 80 8.29 7.66 -2.32
CA MET A 80 7.23 7.77 -1.30
C MET A 80 7.58 8.81 -0.23
N ARG A 81 8.83 8.82 0.26
CA ARG A 81 9.27 9.81 1.26
C ARG A 81 9.22 11.24 0.71
N VAL A 82 9.66 11.46 -0.53
CA VAL A 82 9.60 12.77 -1.18
C VAL A 82 8.14 13.21 -1.30
N THR A 83 7.26 12.36 -1.85
CA THR A 83 5.83 12.68 -2.00
C THR A 83 5.17 12.99 -0.66
N MET A 84 5.45 12.20 0.39
CA MET A 84 4.93 12.48 1.73
C MET A 84 5.45 13.81 2.28
N ASN A 85 6.72 14.10 2.12
CA ASN A 85 7.31 15.36 2.58
C ASN A 85 6.69 16.55 1.86
N ASP A 86 6.57 16.48 0.54
CA ASP A 86 5.98 17.54 -0.29
C ASP A 86 4.51 17.81 0.05
N ALA A 87 3.76 16.77 0.41
CA ALA A 87 2.36 16.91 0.80
C ALA A 87 2.19 17.40 2.25
N LEU A 88 3.05 16.97 3.19
CA LEU A 88 2.90 17.30 4.61
C LEU A 88 3.56 18.63 5.00
N ASP A 89 4.64 19.05 4.34
CA ASP A 89 5.36 20.28 4.69
C ASP A 89 4.50 21.55 4.61
N PRO A 90 3.65 21.75 3.58
CA PRO A 90 2.72 22.88 3.55
C PRO A 90 1.72 22.87 4.70
N ILE A 91 1.22 21.67 5.06
CA ILE A 91 0.26 21.49 6.17
C ILE A 91 0.91 21.87 7.49
N VAL A 92 2.11 21.36 7.76
CA VAL A 92 2.86 21.66 9.00
C VAL A 92 3.14 23.16 9.12
N ARG A 93 3.56 23.81 8.03
CA ARG A 93 3.76 25.26 8.01
C ARG A 93 2.47 26.04 8.28
N GLN A 94 1.35 25.59 7.69
CA GLN A 94 0.05 26.21 7.91
C GLN A 94 -0.42 26.03 9.35
N LEU A 95 -0.25 24.84 9.94
CA LEU A 95 -0.52 24.60 11.35
C LEU A 95 0.32 25.48 12.27
N GLY A 96 1.60 25.70 11.93
CA GLY A 96 2.46 26.65 12.64
C GLY A 96 1.86 28.06 12.67
N ARG A 97 1.26 28.50 11.55
CA ARG A 97 0.53 29.79 11.49
C ARG A 97 -0.74 29.78 12.35
N VAL A 98 -1.52 28.68 12.32
CA VAL A 98 -2.72 28.56 13.16
C VAL A 98 -2.36 28.69 14.64
N VAL A 99 -1.31 28.01 15.10
CA VAL A 99 -0.90 28.01 16.52
C VAL A 99 -0.40 29.40 16.96
N THR A 100 0.29 30.12 16.08
CA THR A 100 0.87 31.42 16.38
C THR A 100 -0.07 32.59 16.13
N ALA A 101 -1.22 32.37 15.46
CA ALA A 101 -2.19 33.39 15.13
C ALA A 101 -2.96 33.89 16.34
N GLY A 102 -3.34 35.18 16.30
CA GLY A 102 -4.29 35.73 17.24
C GLY A 102 -5.69 35.11 17.12
N LYS A 103 -6.51 35.27 18.15
CA LYS A 103 -7.87 34.67 18.19
C LYS A 103 -8.72 35.00 16.95
N HIS A 104 -8.58 36.16 16.38
CA HIS A 104 -9.37 36.61 15.22
C HIS A 104 -9.02 35.83 13.94
N ASP A 105 -7.72 35.59 13.71
CA ASP A 105 -7.25 34.97 12.45
C ASP A 105 -7.17 33.44 12.54
N ARG A 106 -7.13 32.89 13.77
CA ARG A 106 -6.95 31.46 14.02
C ARG A 106 -8.01 30.61 13.33
N GLN A 107 -9.28 31.00 13.45
CA GLN A 107 -10.39 30.25 12.87
C GLN A 107 -10.31 30.22 11.34
N ALA A 108 -10.02 31.35 10.70
CA ALA A 108 -9.88 31.42 9.25
C ALA A 108 -8.69 30.55 8.74
N LEU A 109 -7.55 30.56 9.45
CA LEU A 109 -6.40 29.76 9.14
C LEU A 109 -6.67 28.26 9.36
N ALA A 110 -7.40 27.91 10.42
CA ALA A 110 -7.84 26.54 10.70
C ALA A 110 -8.74 26.00 9.58
N GLU A 111 -9.77 26.76 9.19
CA GLU A 111 -10.67 26.37 8.09
C GLU A 111 -9.91 26.25 6.75
N ALA A 112 -8.90 27.10 6.51
CA ALA A 112 -8.05 26.99 5.32
C ALA A 112 -7.12 25.75 5.35
N THR A 113 -6.82 25.20 6.52
CA THR A 113 -6.00 24.00 6.67
C THR A 113 -6.76 22.72 6.32
N ILE A 114 -8.07 22.68 6.56
CA ILE A 114 -8.91 21.51 6.39
C ILE A 114 -8.84 20.94 4.96
N PRO A 115 -9.10 21.72 3.89
CA PRO A 115 -9.03 21.20 2.53
C PRO A 115 -7.64 20.67 2.17
N MET A 116 -6.57 21.28 2.67
CA MET A 116 -5.20 20.83 2.41
C MET A 116 -4.96 19.42 2.98
N VAL A 117 -5.44 19.15 4.21
CA VAL A 117 -5.29 17.84 4.84
C VAL A 117 -6.18 16.79 4.19
N VAL A 118 -7.43 17.15 3.87
CA VAL A 118 -8.37 16.23 3.21
C VAL A 118 -7.89 15.87 1.80
N ASP A 119 -7.34 16.84 1.07
CA ASP A 119 -6.73 16.62 -0.24
C ASP A 119 -5.51 15.69 -0.15
N SER A 120 -4.62 15.94 0.80
CA SER A 120 -3.48 15.06 1.05
C SER A 120 -3.92 13.65 1.43
N ALA A 121 -5.02 13.48 2.18
CA ALA A 121 -5.55 12.18 2.52
C ALA A 121 -6.03 11.41 1.26
N ALA A 122 -6.69 12.10 0.34
CA ALA A 122 -7.13 11.50 -0.92
C ALA A 122 -5.96 11.12 -1.85
N HIS A 123 -4.87 11.90 -1.86
CA HIS A 123 -3.73 11.68 -2.75
C HIS A 123 -2.69 10.68 -2.20
N LEU A 124 -2.49 10.66 -0.89
CA LEU A 124 -1.45 9.84 -0.24
C LEU A 124 -1.95 8.46 0.19
N ALA A 125 -3.25 8.32 0.46
CA ALA A 125 -3.82 7.05 0.88
C ALA A 125 -4.30 6.22 -0.32
N GLY A 126 -3.94 4.95 -0.32
CA GLY A 126 -4.43 4.00 -1.30
C GLY A 126 -3.85 4.13 -2.71
N ALA A 127 -4.45 3.40 -3.64
CA ALA A 127 -4.05 3.32 -5.03
C ALA A 127 -5.23 3.69 -5.95
N GLY A 128 -5.27 4.94 -6.42
CA GLY A 128 -6.23 5.43 -7.40
C GLY A 128 -7.70 5.45 -6.94
N ARG A 129 -8.52 6.31 -7.54
CA ARG A 129 -9.99 6.40 -7.32
C ARG A 129 -10.42 6.47 -5.84
N VAL A 130 -9.61 7.16 -5.04
CA VAL A 130 -9.81 7.38 -3.60
C VAL A 130 -10.61 8.66 -3.37
N ARG A 131 -11.43 8.68 -2.34
CA ARG A 131 -12.06 9.87 -1.80
C ARG A 131 -11.72 9.96 -0.32
N ALA A 132 -11.39 11.16 0.15
CA ALA A 132 -11.30 11.49 1.56
C ALA A 132 -12.43 12.46 1.93
N CYS A 133 -13.04 12.26 3.08
CA CYS A 133 -14.11 13.09 3.59
C CYS A 133 -13.90 13.37 5.09
N LEU A 134 -13.96 14.65 5.46
CA LEU A 134 -14.09 15.07 6.84
C LEU A 134 -15.58 15.20 7.18
N PHE A 135 -16.02 14.43 8.18
CA PHE A 135 -17.32 14.60 8.82
C PHE A 135 -17.16 15.45 10.08
N ARG A 136 -18.05 16.42 10.28
CA ARG A 136 -18.11 17.26 11.48
C ARG A 136 -19.40 17.00 12.25
N PHE A 137 -19.36 17.20 13.55
CA PHE A 137 -20.57 17.16 14.36
C PHE A 137 -21.52 18.30 13.96
N ALA A 138 -22.78 17.96 13.66
CA ALA A 138 -23.86 18.91 13.56
C ALA A 138 -24.44 19.18 14.95
N PRO A 139 -24.91 20.43 15.23
CA PRO A 139 -25.63 20.70 16.46
C PRO A 139 -26.96 19.94 16.52
N GLY A 140 -27.29 19.38 17.67
CA GLY A 140 -28.57 18.67 17.91
C GLY A 140 -28.45 17.40 18.69
N THR A 141 -29.60 16.78 18.96
CA THR A 141 -29.74 15.49 19.62
C THR A 141 -30.78 14.68 18.86
N PRO A 142 -30.48 13.44 18.39
CA PRO A 142 -29.23 12.69 18.60
C PRO A 142 -28.04 13.35 17.90
N ALA A 143 -26.80 12.97 18.28
CA ALA A 143 -25.60 13.46 17.64
C ALA A 143 -25.52 12.97 16.19
N VAL A 144 -25.14 13.86 15.29
CA VAL A 144 -25.03 13.58 13.85
C VAL A 144 -23.68 14.05 13.33
N LEU A 145 -23.01 13.20 12.56
CA LEU A 145 -21.83 13.54 11.78
C LEU A 145 -22.26 13.83 10.34
N VAL A 146 -22.00 15.04 9.87
CA VAL A 146 -22.32 15.46 8.50
C VAL A 146 -21.05 15.61 7.67
N PRO A 147 -21.05 15.23 6.38
CA PRO A 147 -19.94 15.51 5.47
C PRO A 147 -19.72 17.03 5.38
N ALA A 148 -18.51 17.50 5.67
CA ALA A 148 -18.16 18.92 5.67
C ALA A 148 -17.19 19.29 4.54
N HIS A 149 -16.15 18.47 4.35
CA HIS A 149 -15.17 18.65 3.28
C HIS A 149 -14.84 17.30 2.67
N TYR A 150 -14.65 17.25 1.35
CA TYR A 150 -14.21 16.06 0.64
C TYR A 150 -13.25 16.43 -0.48
N SER A 151 -12.37 15.49 -0.85
CA SER A 151 -11.43 15.57 -1.97
C SER A 151 -11.26 14.19 -2.63
N GLY A 152 -10.75 14.20 -3.85
CA GLY A 152 -10.55 13.01 -4.68
C GLY A 152 -11.68 12.83 -5.67
N ARG A 153 -12.19 11.59 -5.80
CA ARG A 153 -13.26 11.29 -6.75
C ARG A 153 -14.57 12.00 -6.38
N VAL A 154 -15.30 12.43 -7.41
CA VAL A 154 -16.61 13.07 -7.28
C VAL A 154 -17.68 12.01 -7.56
N ASP A 155 -18.26 11.47 -6.49
CA ASP A 155 -19.39 10.52 -6.55
C ASP A 155 -20.56 11.10 -5.74
N ASP A 156 -21.61 10.28 -5.58
CA ASP A 156 -22.72 10.58 -4.69
C ASP A 156 -22.24 11.00 -3.29
N PRO A 157 -22.83 12.03 -2.69
CA PRO A 157 -22.44 12.50 -1.39
C PRO A 157 -22.58 11.41 -0.33
N LEU A 158 -21.61 11.33 0.56
CA LEU A 158 -21.69 10.44 1.73
C LEU A 158 -22.87 10.88 2.60
N GLN A 159 -23.60 9.88 3.10
CA GLN A 159 -24.76 10.13 3.96
C GLN A 159 -24.30 10.55 5.36
N PRO A 160 -25.07 11.40 6.05
CA PRO A 160 -24.85 11.69 7.46
C PRO A 160 -24.90 10.42 8.31
N ILE A 161 -24.06 10.36 9.34
CA ILE A 161 -24.01 9.25 10.29
C ILE A 161 -24.67 9.70 11.59
N THR A 162 -25.75 9.03 11.98
CA THR A 162 -26.58 9.42 13.13
C THR A 162 -26.40 8.44 14.29
N GLU A 163 -26.12 8.94 15.49
CA GLU A 163 -26.06 8.14 16.72
C GLU A 163 -27.42 7.46 16.98
N GLY A 164 -27.42 6.25 17.51
CA GLY A 164 -28.62 5.42 17.67
C GLY A 164 -28.96 4.55 16.46
N THR A 165 -28.23 4.68 15.35
CA THR A 165 -28.23 3.68 14.27
C THR A 165 -27.08 2.70 14.47
N ALA A 166 -27.18 1.49 13.92
CA ALA A 166 -26.13 0.48 14.07
C ALA A 166 -24.75 0.98 13.56
N GLU A 167 -24.73 1.67 12.43
CA GLU A 167 -23.54 2.32 11.89
C GLU A 167 -23.07 3.49 12.77
N GLY A 168 -24.00 4.32 13.22
CA GLY A 168 -23.71 5.43 14.11
C GLY A 168 -23.09 4.95 15.43
N ASP A 169 -23.69 3.99 16.09
CA ASP A 169 -23.19 3.47 17.37
C ASP A 169 -21.78 2.89 17.24
N LEU A 170 -21.48 2.22 16.12
CA LEU A 170 -20.14 1.76 15.79
C LEU A 170 -19.16 2.94 15.63
N VAL A 171 -19.53 3.96 14.84
CA VAL A 171 -18.67 5.11 14.56
C VAL A 171 -18.48 6.00 15.79
N PHE A 172 -19.55 6.30 16.51
CA PHE A 172 -19.46 7.11 17.74
C PHE A 172 -18.71 6.35 18.86
N GLY A 173 -18.88 5.01 18.92
CA GLY A 173 -18.10 4.14 19.81
C GLY A 173 -16.60 4.20 19.50
N MET A 174 -16.25 4.11 18.21
CA MET A 174 -14.88 4.26 17.74
C MET A 174 -14.28 5.62 18.11
N ILE A 175 -15.01 6.71 17.93
CA ILE A 175 -14.56 8.06 18.28
C ILE A 175 -14.33 8.18 19.78
N ARG A 176 -15.27 7.72 20.62
CA ARG A 176 -15.14 7.74 22.08
C ARG A 176 -13.91 7.00 22.61
N HIS A 177 -13.55 5.90 21.97
CA HIS A 177 -12.40 5.08 22.37
C HIS A 177 -11.11 5.43 21.61
N ASN A 178 -11.12 6.47 20.78
CA ASN A 178 -10.00 6.88 19.92
C ASN A 178 -9.43 5.72 19.07
N GLN A 179 -10.32 4.86 18.59
CA GLN A 179 -10.00 3.72 17.73
C GLN A 179 -10.16 4.10 16.27
N HIS A 180 -9.82 3.20 15.37
CA HIS A 180 -10.05 3.36 13.94
C HIS A 180 -10.85 2.18 13.40
N LEU A 181 -11.60 2.42 12.34
CA LEU A 181 -12.23 1.37 11.54
C LEU A 181 -11.44 1.18 10.25
N PHE A 182 -11.34 -0.06 9.84
CA PHE A 182 -10.70 -0.42 8.57
C PHE A 182 -11.45 -1.61 7.96
N CYS A 183 -11.77 -1.49 6.68
CA CYS A 183 -12.36 -2.56 5.89
C CYS A 183 -11.62 -2.64 4.54
N ALA A 184 -11.03 -3.79 4.26
CA ALA A 184 -10.34 -4.04 2.99
C ALA A 184 -11.32 -4.39 1.87
N ASP A 185 -12.44 -5.04 2.21
CA ASP A 185 -13.47 -5.45 1.26
C ASP A 185 -14.83 -5.55 1.96
N LEU A 186 -15.73 -4.63 1.63
CA LEU A 186 -17.09 -4.56 2.19
C LEU A 186 -17.98 -5.70 1.70
N ASP A 187 -17.71 -6.27 0.53
CA ASP A 187 -18.48 -7.39 -0.01
C ASP A 187 -18.17 -8.70 0.74
N VAL A 188 -16.96 -8.81 1.31
CA VAL A 188 -16.48 -10.04 1.97
C VAL A 188 -16.57 -9.94 3.50
N SER A 189 -16.20 -8.81 4.07
CA SER A 189 -16.03 -8.67 5.52
C SER A 189 -16.38 -7.25 6.01
N PRO A 190 -17.65 -6.84 5.90
CA PRO A 190 -18.10 -5.55 6.43
C PRO A 190 -17.94 -5.54 7.97
N PRO A 191 -17.57 -4.40 8.59
CA PRO A 191 -17.61 -4.27 10.03
C PRO A 191 -19.02 -4.51 10.57
N GLN A 192 -19.11 -5.15 11.73
CA GLN A 192 -20.41 -5.44 12.34
C GLN A 192 -21.16 -4.12 12.64
N GLY A 193 -22.37 -4.00 12.13
CA GLY A 193 -23.19 -2.79 12.24
C GLY A 193 -22.98 -1.77 11.12
N TRP A 194 -21.98 -1.98 10.24
CA TRP A 194 -21.79 -1.09 9.10
C TRP A 194 -22.92 -1.23 8.08
N ARG A 195 -23.49 -0.11 7.66
CA ARG A 195 -24.59 -0.10 6.71
C ARG A 195 -24.08 -0.27 5.28
N VAL A 196 -24.34 -1.41 4.69
CA VAL A 196 -24.12 -1.64 3.25
C VAL A 196 -25.42 -1.31 2.51
N VAL A 197 -25.45 -0.16 1.82
CA VAL A 197 -26.61 0.28 1.02
C VAL A 197 -26.28 0.13 -0.46
N ALA A 198 -27.10 -0.59 -1.20
CA ALA A 198 -26.96 -0.71 -2.64
C ALA A 198 -27.58 0.51 -3.37
N PRO A 199 -26.93 1.07 -4.42
CA PRO A 199 -25.60 0.68 -4.90
C PRO A 199 -24.47 1.22 -4.00
N GLN A 200 -23.58 0.32 -3.56
CA GLN A 200 -22.42 0.71 -2.78
C GLN A 200 -21.43 1.46 -3.67
N THR A 201 -21.09 2.68 -3.32
CA THR A 201 -20.18 3.52 -4.11
C THR A 201 -18.69 3.31 -3.79
N TYR A 202 -18.36 2.47 -2.79
CA TYR A 202 -16.98 2.13 -2.41
C TYR A 202 -16.94 0.70 -1.85
N LYS A 203 -15.77 0.05 -1.95
CA LYS A 203 -15.56 -1.33 -1.48
C LYS A 203 -14.55 -1.45 -0.36
N SER A 204 -13.67 -0.49 -0.19
CA SER A 204 -12.73 -0.46 0.92
C SER A 204 -12.67 0.91 1.55
N PHE A 205 -12.42 0.97 2.86
CA PHE A 205 -12.31 2.23 3.58
C PHE A 205 -11.45 2.14 4.85
N ALA A 206 -11.00 3.29 5.31
CA ALA A 206 -10.49 3.51 6.66
C ALA A 206 -11.13 4.78 7.22
N ALA A 207 -11.53 4.73 8.50
CA ALA A 207 -12.11 5.85 9.21
C ALA A 207 -11.37 6.04 10.54
N VAL A 208 -10.99 7.29 10.83
CA VAL A 208 -10.23 7.64 12.02
C VAL A 208 -10.86 8.84 12.72
N PRO A 209 -10.84 8.91 14.07
CA PRO A 209 -11.33 10.06 14.78
C PRO A 209 -10.45 11.29 14.54
N VAL A 210 -11.08 12.45 14.41
CA VAL A 210 -10.43 13.75 14.48
C VAL A 210 -10.62 14.25 15.89
N ALA A 211 -9.64 13.98 16.76
CA ALA A 211 -9.76 14.25 18.20
C ALA A 211 -8.42 14.70 18.81
N ALA A 212 -8.49 15.63 19.75
CA ALA A 212 -7.36 16.07 20.57
C ALA A 212 -7.70 15.91 22.05
N GLY A 213 -6.98 15.00 22.73
CA GLY A 213 -7.29 14.62 24.10
C GLY A 213 -8.69 14.02 24.23
N GLN A 214 -9.54 14.63 25.04
CA GLN A 214 -10.94 14.20 25.22
C GLN A 214 -11.91 14.91 24.24
N ASN A 215 -11.44 15.85 23.45
CA ASN A 215 -12.29 16.62 22.55
C ASN A 215 -12.27 15.97 21.16
N ALA A 216 -13.44 15.53 20.72
CA ALA A 216 -13.64 15.04 19.35
C ALA A 216 -14.25 16.15 18.48
N PHE A 217 -13.68 16.36 17.30
CA PHE A 217 -14.11 17.36 16.33
C PHE A 217 -14.85 16.75 15.13
N GLY A 218 -14.70 15.43 14.95
CA GLY A 218 -15.31 14.72 13.83
C GLY A 218 -14.63 13.41 13.48
N LEU A 219 -14.73 13.04 12.21
CA LEU A 219 -14.23 11.82 11.63
C LEU A 219 -13.57 12.11 10.28
N LEU A 220 -12.38 11.61 10.05
CA LEU A 220 -11.78 11.53 8.72
C LEU A 220 -12.01 10.13 8.17
N MET A 221 -12.71 10.03 7.07
CA MET A 221 -12.95 8.78 6.33
C MET A 221 -12.25 8.86 4.97
N VAL A 222 -11.57 7.78 4.60
CA VAL A 222 -10.94 7.61 3.29
C VAL A 222 -11.47 6.32 2.71
N ASP A 223 -12.02 6.39 1.50
CA ASP A 223 -12.66 5.24 0.84
C ASP A 223 -12.20 5.08 -0.62
N ALA A 224 -12.25 3.86 -1.14
CA ALA A 224 -11.89 3.53 -2.51
C ALA A 224 -12.93 2.62 -3.16
N LEU A 225 -13.09 2.74 -4.50
CA LEU A 225 -14.05 1.95 -5.28
C LEU A 225 -13.69 0.47 -5.32
N ASP A 226 -12.39 0.16 -5.23
CA ASP A 226 -11.88 -1.19 -5.39
C ASP A 226 -11.64 -1.85 -4.03
N ALA A 227 -11.90 -3.16 -3.95
CA ALA A 227 -11.50 -3.97 -2.81
C ALA A 227 -9.98 -3.93 -2.66
N GLY A 228 -9.49 -3.69 -1.43
CA GLY A 228 -8.05 -3.50 -1.17
C GLY A 228 -7.48 -2.19 -1.72
N GLY A 229 -8.29 -1.28 -2.26
CA GLY A 229 -7.87 0.06 -2.67
C GLY A 229 -7.31 0.86 -1.50
N ILE A 230 -7.90 0.73 -0.31
CA ILE A 230 -7.31 1.16 0.96
C ILE A 230 -6.71 -0.07 1.64
N ARG A 231 -5.45 0.01 2.05
CA ARG A 231 -4.71 -1.09 2.68
C ARG A 231 -4.49 -0.79 4.16
N ARG A 232 -4.30 -1.84 4.95
CA ARG A 232 -3.97 -1.70 6.38
C ARG A 232 -2.71 -0.84 6.60
N ALA A 233 -1.77 -0.86 5.67
CA ALA A 233 -0.56 -0.04 5.71
C ALA A 233 -0.84 1.46 5.55
N ASP A 234 -1.97 1.86 5.00
CA ASP A 234 -2.36 3.26 4.81
C ASP A 234 -2.98 3.87 6.09
N VAL A 235 -3.48 3.04 7.02
CA VAL A 235 -4.15 3.48 8.26
C VAL A 235 -3.28 4.39 9.14
N PRO A 236 -1.98 4.12 9.39
CA PRO A 236 -1.14 5.01 10.19
C PRO A 236 -1.03 6.42 9.60
N LEU A 237 -0.95 6.55 8.28
CA LEU A 237 -0.93 7.83 7.59
C LEU A 237 -2.26 8.57 7.74
N ILE A 238 -3.39 7.88 7.55
CA ILE A 238 -4.72 8.47 7.71
C ILE A 238 -4.91 8.95 9.16
N ARG A 239 -4.43 8.18 10.15
CA ARG A 239 -4.45 8.60 11.56
C ARG A 239 -3.61 9.84 11.83
N LEU A 240 -2.43 9.94 11.22
CA LEU A 240 -1.60 11.15 11.30
C LEU A 240 -2.36 12.36 10.76
N LEU A 241 -2.99 12.23 9.59
CA LEU A 241 -3.78 13.30 8.97
C LEU A 241 -5.00 13.67 9.81
N GLY A 242 -5.68 12.70 10.42
CA GLY A 242 -6.74 12.95 11.41
C GLY A 242 -6.24 13.75 12.64
N GLY A 243 -5.02 13.43 13.11
CA GLY A 243 -4.36 14.20 14.18
C GLY A 243 -4.03 15.64 13.77
N LEU A 244 -3.56 15.87 12.54
CA LEU A 244 -3.29 17.21 12.02
C LEU A 244 -4.59 18.05 11.89
N LEU A 245 -5.69 17.43 11.46
CA LEU A 245 -7.02 18.06 11.48
C LEU A 245 -7.45 18.42 12.91
N ALA A 246 -7.22 17.53 13.86
CA ALA A 246 -7.56 17.80 15.26
C ALA A 246 -6.77 18.98 15.83
N VAL A 247 -5.49 19.13 15.49
CA VAL A 247 -4.67 20.30 15.89
C VAL A 247 -5.18 21.59 15.24
N ALA A 248 -5.65 21.52 13.97
CA ALA A 248 -6.22 22.69 13.30
C ALA A 248 -7.53 23.14 13.96
N LEU A 249 -8.35 22.19 14.45
CA LEU A 249 -9.69 22.44 14.98
C LEU A 249 -9.73 22.69 16.50
N ALA A 250 -8.64 22.44 17.21
CA ALA A 250 -8.49 22.69 18.65
C ALA A 250 -8.22 24.19 18.95
#